data_ba4746aad55d8cca11821024f76ff6d9
#
_entry.id   ba4746aad55d8cca11821024f76ff6d9
#
_cell.length_a   1.000
_cell.length_b   1.000
_cell.length_c   1.000
_cell.angle_alpha   90.00
_cell.angle_beta   90.00
_cell.angle_gamma   90.00
#
_symmetry.space_group_name_H-M   'P 1'
#
loop_
_entity.id
_entity.type
_entity.pdbx_description
1 polymer ?
#
loop_
_entity_poly.entity_id
_entity_poly.type
_entity_poly.pdbx_seq_one_letter_code
_entity_poly.pdbx_strand_id
1 'polypeptide(L)'
;MKPSLKVGLTFEFSYKVPENKTVPFLFPEASEFQKMPDVLATGYMVGLVEWACIDAINPHLDWPREQSVGVLVNLDHTAATPPGFTVTIKGTVTAVEGRKLTFSIEADDGVDRISRGTHQRYVIDAERFNQSVTEKIAKIRA
;
A
#
# COMPACT_ATOMS: atom_id res chain seq x y z
N MET A 1 -6.47 -5.21 18.03
CA MET A 1 -7.24 -5.77 16.89
C MET A 1 -8.62 -6.15 17.37
N LYS A 2 -9.63 -5.66 16.67
CA LYS A 2 -11.02 -5.99 16.99
C LYS A 2 -11.42 -7.32 16.34
N PRO A 3 -12.38 -8.07 16.92
CA PRO A 3 -12.87 -9.33 16.34
C PRO A 3 -13.47 -9.19 14.94
N SER A 4 -13.90 -7.99 14.56
CA SER A 4 -14.42 -7.69 13.23
C SER A 4 -13.36 -7.74 12.12
N LEU A 5 -12.07 -7.69 12.46
CA LEU A 5 -10.98 -7.89 11.51
C LEU A 5 -10.79 -9.39 11.28
N LYS A 6 -11.38 -9.89 10.22
CA LYS A 6 -11.46 -11.33 9.94
C LYS A 6 -11.38 -11.62 8.45
N VAL A 7 -11.04 -12.87 8.14
CA VAL A 7 -11.07 -13.40 6.77
C VAL A 7 -12.42 -13.15 6.12
N GLY A 8 -12.41 -12.72 4.87
CA GLY A 8 -13.60 -12.40 4.10
C GLY A 8 -13.98 -10.92 4.10
N LEU A 9 -13.34 -10.09 4.91
CA LEU A 9 -13.50 -8.63 4.83
C LEU A 9 -13.08 -8.16 3.43
N THR A 10 -14.00 -7.51 2.72
CA THR A 10 -13.77 -6.96 1.39
C THR A 10 -13.83 -5.45 1.41
N PHE A 11 -13.11 -4.82 0.48
CA PHE A 11 -13.09 -3.37 0.37
C PHE A 11 -12.81 -2.92 -1.05
N GLU A 12 -13.17 -1.67 -1.30
CA GLU A 12 -12.94 -0.99 -2.57
C GLU A 12 -12.45 0.42 -2.27
N PHE A 13 -11.44 0.86 -3.03
CA PHE A 13 -10.81 2.16 -2.85
C PHE A 13 -10.52 2.75 -4.23
N SER A 14 -10.89 4.01 -4.44
CA SER A 14 -10.69 4.69 -5.73
C SER A 14 -9.84 5.94 -5.56
N TYR A 15 -8.98 6.19 -6.55
CA TYR A 15 -8.06 7.31 -6.57
C TYR A 15 -7.86 7.83 -7.99
N LYS A 16 -8.14 9.11 -8.21
CA LYS A 16 -7.87 9.77 -9.48
C LYS A 16 -6.39 10.13 -9.53
N VAL A 17 -5.67 9.61 -10.51
CA VAL A 17 -4.23 9.81 -10.64
C VAL A 17 -3.90 11.26 -11.01
N PRO A 18 -3.22 12.02 -10.13
CA PRO A 18 -2.75 13.36 -10.47
C PRO A 18 -1.43 13.30 -11.25
N GLU A 19 -1.05 14.41 -11.86
CA GLU A 19 0.18 14.50 -12.63
C GLU A 19 1.45 14.23 -11.82
N ASN A 20 1.44 14.54 -10.53
CA ASN A 20 2.60 14.38 -9.66
C ASN A 20 2.79 12.96 -9.09
N LYS A 21 2.03 11.98 -9.56
CA LYS A 21 2.17 10.56 -9.20
C LYS A 21 2.69 9.71 -10.36
N THR A 22 3.26 10.36 -11.37
CA THR A 22 3.87 9.68 -12.51
C THR A 22 5.35 9.38 -12.27
N VAL A 23 5.93 8.53 -13.12
CA VAL A 23 7.29 8.01 -12.95
C VAL A 23 8.35 9.11 -12.72
N PRO A 24 8.35 10.24 -13.46
CA PRO A 24 9.35 11.29 -13.23
C PRO A 24 9.36 11.88 -11.82
N PHE A 25 8.27 11.80 -11.09
CA PHE A 25 8.14 12.38 -9.74
C PHE A 25 8.67 11.47 -8.61
N LEU A 26 8.96 10.19 -8.90
CA LEU A 26 9.44 9.27 -7.87
C LEU A 26 10.77 9.71 -7.26
N PHE A 27 11.73 10.01 -8.13
CA PHE A 27 13.08 10.45 -7.71
C PHE A 27 13.50 11.61 -8.59
N PRO A 28 13.22 12.87 -8.17
CA PRO A 28 13.58 14.04 -8.96
C PRO A 28 15.07 14.13 -9.29
N GLU A 29 15.93 13.59 -8.41
CA GLU A 29 17.39 13.55 -8.58
C GLU A 29 17.88 12.48 -9.56
N ALA A 30 17.01 11.55 -9.99
CA ALA A 30 17.38 10.49 -10.94
C ALA A 30 17.06 10.94 -12.35
N SER A 31 18.08 11.24 -13.16
CA SER A 31 17.90 11.72 -14.53
C SER A 31 17.18 10.69 -15.42
N GLU A 32 17.35 9.41 -15.14
CA GLU A 32 16.68 8.34 -15.89
C GLU A 32 15.17 8.44 -15.76
N PHE A 33 14.64 8.69 -14.56
CA PHE A 33 13.20 8.82 -14.33
C PHE A 33 12.61 10.03 -15.04
N GLN A 34 13.39 11.12 -15.19
CA GLN A 34 12.90 12.33 -15.86
C GLN A 34 12.61 12.12 -17.35
N LYS A 35 13.19 11.10 -17.95
CA LYS A 35 13.01 10.75 -19.37
C LYS A 35 11.97 9.65 -19.59
N MET A 36 11.35 9.14 -18.53
CA MET A 36 10.38 8.06 -18.61
C MET A 36 8.96 8.62 -18.84
N PRO A 37 8.04 7.75 -19.34
CA PRO A 37 6.67 8.19 -19.62
C PRO A 37 5.93 8.75 -18.40
N ASP A 38 5.05 9.71 -18.65
CA ASP A 38 4.17 10.32 -17.63
C ASP A 38 2.96 9.42 -17.37
N VAL A 39 3.21 8.30 -16.72
CA VAL A 39 2.19 7.33 -16.30
C VAL A 39 2.38 7.00 -14.83
N LEU A 40 1.33 6.49 -14.20
CA LEU A 40 1.36 6.10 -12.78
C LEU A 40 2.59 5.24 -12.50
N ALA A 41 3.44 5.70 -11.60
CA ALA A 41 4.63 4.96 -11.21
C ALA A 41 4.28 3.70 -10.43
N THR A 42 5.02 2.62 -10.66
CA THR A 42 4.83 1.37 -9.92
C THR A 42 4.94 1.59 -8.41
N GLY A 43 5.91 2.37 -7.95
CA GLY A 43 6.06 2.69 -6.53
C GLY A 43 4.84 3.41 -5.94
N TYR A 44 4.25 4.33 -6.69
CA TYR A 44 3.02 5.00 -6.25
C TYR A 44 1.81 4.06 -6.30
N MET A 45 1.74 3.16 -7.29
CA MET A 45 0.68 2.14 -7.33
C MET A 45 0.73 1.25 -6.08
N VAL A 46 1.91 0.79 -5.70
CA VAL A 46 2.10 0.03 -4.45
C VAL A 46 1.63 0.85 -3.25
N GLY A 47 1.98 2.13 -3.19
CA GLY A 47 1.52 3.04 -2.14
C GLY A 47 0.00 3.16 -2.07
N LEU A 48 -0.69 3.17 -3.22
CA LEU A 48 -2.15 3.19 -3.27
C LEU A 48 -2.75 1.88 -2.73
N VAL A 49 -2.14 0.75 -3.03
CA VAL A 49 -2.56 -0.55 -2.49
C VAL A 49 -2.40 -0.56 -0.97
N GLU A 50 -1.28 -0.07 -0.47
CA GLU A 50 -1.07 0.08 0.98
C GLU A 50 -2.15 0.97 1.61
N TRP A 51 -2.42 2.11 1.01
CA TRP A 51 -3.44 3.03 1.52
C TRP A 51 -4.83 2.38 1.54
N ALA A 52 -5.20 1.68 0.48
CA ALA A 52 -6.48 0.97 0.41
C ALA A 52 -6.62 -0.05 1.56
N CYS A 53 -5.56 -0.81 1.83
CA CYS A 53 -5.54 -1.78 2.93
C CYS A 53 -5.60 -1.10 4.30
N ILE A 54 -4.83 -0.03 4.50
CA ILE A 54 -4.82 0.75 5.74
C ILE A 54 -6.21 1.32 6.02
N ASP A 55 -6.81 1.97 5.03
CA ASP A 55 -8.14 2.56 5.13
C ASP A 55 -9.20 1.50 5.51
N ALA A 56 -9.10 0.32 4.89
CA ALA A 56 -10.04 -0.77 5.14
C ALA A 56 -9.93 -1.34 6.56
N ILE A 57 -8.73 -1.48 7.10
CA ILE A 57 -8.54 -2.17 8.39
C ILE A 57 -8.52 -1.24 9.59
N ASN A 58 -8.24 0.05 9.44
CA ASN A 58 -8.16 0.98 10.57
C ASN A 58 -9.43 1.01 11.44
N PRO A 59 -10.66 0.93 10.91
CA PRO A 59 -11.86 0.83 11.74
C PRO A 59 -11.91 -0.41 12.64
N HIS A 60 -11.09 -1.44 12.32
CA HIS A 60 -11.01 -2.70 13.04
C HIS A 60 -9.79 -2.79 13.96
N LEU A 61 -9.06 -1.70 14.11
CA LEU A 61 -7.92 -1.54 15.00
C LEU A 61 -8.21 -0.54 16.11
N ASP A 62 -7.41 -0.56 17.16
CA ASP A 62 -7.35 0.52 18.16
C ASP A 62 -6.45 1.64 17.62
N TRP A 63 -6.93 2.31 16.58
CA TRP A 63 -6.21 3.38 15.90
C TRP A 63 -6.26 4.67 16.72
N PRO A 64 -5.16 5.46 16.84
CA PRO A 64 -3.86 5.30 16.17
C PRO A 64 -2.81 4.51 16.98
N ARG A 65 -3.16 3.95 18.11
CA ARG A 65 -2.23 3.14 18.92
C ARG A 65 -1.81 1.86 18.20
N GLU A 66 -2.78 1.17 17.62
CA GLU A 66 -2.51 0.08 16.68
C GLU A 66 -2.48 0.62 15.27
N GLN A 67 -1.44 0.23 14.53
CA GLN A 67 -1.24 0.59 13.13
C GLN A 67 -0.78 -0.65 12.38
N SER A 68 -0.73 -0.60 11.07
CA SER A 68 -0.14 -1.68 10.28
C SER A 68 1.02 -1.18 9.44
N VAL A 69 2.01 -2.04 9.27
CA VAL A 69 3.15 -1.80 8.37
C VAL A 69 3.17 -2.88 7.29
N GLY A 70 3.59 -2.51 6.08
CA GLY A 70 3.75 -3.45 4.97
C GLY A 70 4.94 -4.37 5.21
N VAL A 71 4.76 -5.67 4.99
CA VAL A 71 5.81 -6.67 5.16
C VAL A 71 6.07 -7.51 3.92
N LEU A 72 5.14 -7.53 2.96
CA LEU A 72 5.31 -8.22 1.68
C LEU A 72 4.47 -7.57 0.61
N VAL A 73 5.05 -7.40 -0.56
CA VAL A 73 4.38 -6.94 -1.78
C VAL A 73 4.69 -7.95 -2.88
N ASN A 74 3.64 -8.57 -3.42
CA ASN A 74 3.74 -9.48 -4.57
C ASN A 74 2.63 -9.11 -5.55
N LEU A 75 2.83 -8.00 -6.24
CA LEU A 75 1.88 -7.42 -7.19
C LEU A 75 2.55 -7.32 -8.56
N ASP A 76 1.79 -7.58 -9.62
CA ASP A 76 2.22 -7.20 -10.96
C ASP A 76 1.80 -5.75 -11.28
N HIS A 77 2.30 -5.22 -12.39
CA HIS A 77 1.89 -3.93 -12.92
C HIS A 77 1.90 -4.06 -14.45
N THR A 78 0.75 -4.38 -15.01
CA THR A 78 0.64 -4.93 -16.36
C THR A 78 0.11 -3.95 -17.40
N ALA A 79 -0.33 -2.77 -16.99
CA ALA A 79 -0.79 -1.72 -17.91
C ALA A 79 -0.48 -0.34 -17.34
N ALA A 80 -0.16 0.59 -18.24
CA ALA A 80 0.14 1.97 -17.89
C ALA A 80 -1.13 2.78 -17.69
N THR A 81 -1.15 3.62 -16.67
CA THR A 81 -2.28 4.51 -16.35
C THR A 81 -1.87 5.97 -16.47
N PRO A 82 -2.43 6.74 -17.43
CA PRO A 82 -2.17 8.18 -17.53
C PRO A 82 -2.79 8.96 -16.38
N PRO A 83 -2.30 10.20 -16.10
CA PRO A 83 -2.99 11.12 -15.21
C PRO A 83 -4.43 11.37 -15.66
N GLY A 84 -5.32 11.61 -14.69
CA GLY A 84 -6.74 11.84 -14.94
C GLY A 84 -7.60 10.59 -14.93
N PHE A 85 -6.99 9.41 -15.08
CA PHE A 85 -7.70 8.14 -14.93
C PHE A 85 -7.92 7.83 -13.44
N THR A 86 -8.98 7.12 -13.14
CA THR A 86 -9.28 6.68 -11.77
C THR A 86 -8.88 5.22 -11.61
N VAL A 87 -7.98 4.98 -10.66
CA VAL A 87 -7.61 3.62 -10.25
C VAL A 87 -8.58 3.16 -9.18
N THR A 88 -9.18 1.99 -9.36
CA THR A 88 -10.03 1.33 -8.38
C THR A 88 -9.33 0.07 -7.88
N ILE A 89 -9.12 -0.01 -6.58
CA ILE A 89 -8.48 -1.14 -5.92
C ILE A 89 -9.54 -1.91 -5.17
N LYS A 90 -9.62 -3.22 -5.44
CA LYS A 90 -10.49 -4.16 -4.73
C LYS A 90 -9.62 -5.12 -3.96
N GLY A 91 -9.94 -5.33 -2.70
CA GLY A 91 -9.19 -6.22 -1.84
C GLY A 91 -10.07 -7.08 -0.97
N THR A 92 -9.50 -8.20 -0.53
CA THR A 92 -10.11 -9.15 0.39
C THR A 92 -9.06 -9.60 1.39
N VAL A 93 -9.41 -9.62 2.66
CA VAL A 93 -8.58 -10.26 3.69
C VAL A 93 -8.71 -11.76 3.52
N THR A 94 -7.62 -12.43 3.16
CA THR A 94 -7.60 -13.87 2.91
C THR A 94 -7.01 -14.68 4.05
N ALA A 95 -6.22 -14.05 4.93
CA ALA A 95 -5.68 -14.70 6.12
C ALA A 95 -5.47 -13.68 7.24
N VAL A 96 -5.72 -14.13 8.46
CA VAL A 96 -5.41 -13.41 9.70
C VAL A 96 -4.66 -14.43 10.59
N GLU A 97 -3.36 -14.23 10.71
CA GLU A 97 -2.46 -15.15 11.44
C GLU A 97 -1.79 -14.38 12.56
N GLY A 98 -2.45 -14.32 13.72
CA GLY A 98 -2.02 -13.44 14.80
C GLY A 98 -2.14 -11.99 14.36
N ARG A 99 -1.02 -11.28 14.28
CA ARG A 99 -0.95 -9.88 13.84
C ARG A 99 -0.63 -9.71 12.36
N LYS A 100 -0.41 -10.81 11.63
CA LYS A 100 -0.13 -10.76 10.19
C LYS A 100 -1.41 -10.92 9.39
N LEU A 101 -1.65 -9.99 8.48
CA LEU A 101 -2.79 -9.97 7.57
C LEU A 101 -2.32 -10.22 6.16
N THR A 102 -3.05 -11.05 5.42
CA THR A 102 -2.83 -11.26 3.99
C THR A 102 -4.05 -10.77 3.21
N PHE A 103 -3.77 -10.03 2.14
CA PHE A 103 -4.79 -9.49 1.25
C PHE A 103 -4.63 -10.04 -0.16
N SER A 104 -5.73 -10.37 -0.80
CA SER A 104 -5.82 -10.54 -2.25
C SER A 104 -6.19 -9.18 -2.86
N ILE A 105 -5.46 -8.75 -3.87
CA ILE A 105 -5.58 -7.42 -4.47
C ILE A 105 -5.82 -7.53 -5.97
N GLU A 106 -6.70 -6.67 -6.46
CA GLU A 106 -6.90 -6.43 -7.89
C GLU A 106 -7.16 -4.94 -8.08
N ALA A 107 -6.55 -4.35 -9.11
CA ALA A 107 -6.72 -2.94 -9.45
C ALA A 107 -6.94 -2.75 -10.95
N ASP A 108 -7.82 -1.81 -11.29
CA ASP A 108 -8.08 -1.41 -12.68
C ASP A 108 -8.12 0.12 -12.81
N ASP A 109 -7.97 0.61 -14.04
CA ASP A 109 -8.00 2.05 -14.33
C ASP A 109 -9.23 2.49 -15.14
N GLY A 110 -10.22 1.62 -15.24
CA GLY A 110 -11.42 1.84 -16.05
C GLY A 110 -11.30 1.37 -17.49
N VAL A 111 -10.10 1.07 -17.95
CA VAL A 111 -9.82 0.52 -19.29
C VAL A 111 -9.14 -0.85 -19.16
N ASP A 112 -8.11 -0.93 -18.33
CA ASP A 112 -7.32 -2.13 -18.14
C ASP A 112 -7.28 -2.54 -16.68
N ARG A 113 -7.13 -3.84 -16.43
CA ARG A 113 -6.62 -4.31 -15.15
C ARG A 113 -5.13 -3.99 -15.11
N ILE A 114 -4.70 -3.23 -14.10
CA ILE A 114 -3.32 -2.77 -14.00
C ILE A 114 -2.50 -3.58 -13.01
N SER A 115 -3.13 -4.20 -12.02
CA SER A 115 -2.42 -4.96 -10.98
C SER A 115 -3.25 -6.11 -10.45
N ARG A 116 -2.57 -7.16 -10.04
CA ARG A 116 -3.11 -8.31 -9.35
C ARG A 116 -2.03 -8.96 -8.50
N GLY A 117 -2.42 -9.48 -7.35
CA GLY A 117 -1.50 -10.24 -6.50
C GLY A 117 -1.88 -10.22 -5.04
N THR A 118 -0.87 -10.26 -4.19
CA THR A 118 -1.04 -10.33 -2.74
C THR A 118 -0.23 -9.26 -2.04
N HIS A 119 -0.72 -8.84 -0.87
CA HIS A 119 -0.05 -7.91 0.01
C HIS A 119 -0.19 -8.41 1.44
N GLN A 120 0.86 -8.26 2.23
CA GLN A 120 0.81 -8.61 3.65
C GLN A 120 1.18 -7.40 4.50
N ARG A 121 0.46 -7.27 5.61
CA ARG A 121 0.72 -6.23 6.60
C ARG A 121 0.79 -6.85 7.99
N TYR A 122 1.53 -6.20 8.87
CA TYR A 122 1.67 -6.61 10.26
C TYR A 122 1.12 -5.52 11.17
N VAL A 123 0.23 -5.88 12.09
CA VAL A 123 -0.33 -4.95 13.05
C VAL A 123 0.68 -4.73 14.17
N ILE A 124 1.02 -3.47 14.42
CA ILE A 124 2.01 -3.06 15.42
C ILE A 124 1.37 -2.20 16.51
N ASP A 125 2.00 -2.18 17.66
CA ASP A 125 1.82 -1.12 18.65
C ASP A 125 2.76 0.01 18.27
N ALA A 126 2.21 1.18 17.96
CA ALA A 126 2.98 2.30 17.40
C ALA A 126 4.08 2.78 18.36
N GLU A 127 3.80 2.78 19.66
CA GLU A 127 4.79 3.21 20.68
C GLU A 127 5.98 2.24 20.73
N ARG A 128 5.71 0.93 20.79
CA ARG A 128 6.76 -0.09 20.79
C ARG A 128 7.57 -0.08 19.50
N PHE A 129 6.89 0.10 18.39
CA PHE A 129 7.54 0.16 17.08
C PHE A 129 8.48 1.37 17.00
N ASN A 130 8.02 2.54 17.40
CA ASN A 130 8.84 3.76 17.42
C ASN A 130 10.03 3.63 18.36
N GLN A 131 9.87 2.95 19.49
CA GLN A 131 10.97 2.66 20.41
C GLN A 131 12.03 1.78 19.74
N SER A 132 11.62 0.74 19.02
CA SER A 132 12.56 -0.13 18.29
C SER A 132 13.31 0.62 17.18
N VAL A 133 12.65 1.58 16.53
CA VAL A 133 13.30 2.47 15.55
C VAL A 133 14.34 3.36 16.23
N THR A 134 14.02 3.92 17.38
CA THR A 134 14.94 4.74 18.18
C THR A 134 16.19 3.93 18.57
N GLU A 135 16.01 2.68 19.01
CA GLU A 135 17.10 1.78 19.33
C GLU A 135 17.98 1.46 18.11
N LYS A 136 17.35 1.28 16.95
CA LYS A 136 18.07 1.07 15.70
C LYS A 136 18.93 2.27 15.30
N ILE A 137 18.39 3.48 15.46
CA ILE A 137 19.13 4.73 15.21
C ILE A 137 20.36 4.80 16.12
N ALA A 138 20.21 4.45 17.40
CA ALA A 138 21.32 4.46 18.35
C ALA A 138 22.45 3.50 17.93
N LYS A 139 22.13 2.34 17.32
CA LYS A 139 23.12 1.40 16.84
C LYS A 139 24.05 1.95 15.75
N ILE A 140 23.53 2.81 14.87
CA ILE A 140 24.32 3.43 13.81
C ILE A 140 25.28 4.49 14.36
N ARG A 141 24.92 5.12 15.50
CA ARG A 141 25.71 6.17 16.14
C ARG A 141 26.77 5.64 17.12
N ALA A 142 26.68 4.37 17.44
CA ALA A 142 27.59 3.73 18.40
C ALA A 142 28.99 3.45 17.80
#